data_b2e85b657f8f8d3f36266c3b2d70e55e
#
_entry.id   b2e85b657f8f8d3f36266c3b2d70e55e
#
_cell.length_a   1.000
_cell.length_b   1.000
_cell.length_c   1.000
_cell.angle_alpha   90.00
_cell.angle_beta   90.00
_cell.angle_gamma   90.00
#
_symmetry.space_group_name_H-M   'P 1'
#
loop_
_entity.id
_entity.type
_entity.pdbx_description
1 polymer ?
#
loop_
_entity_poly.entity_id
_entity_poly.type
_entity_poly.pdbx_seq_one_letter_code
_entity_poly.pdbx_strand_id
1 'polypeptide(L)'
;MNLFFTPPDRNCGACGVSRCDEFVILVKEGKKEETDCIFYNEREPPFAPDTIEHSFADIRGKAYDFIIAPFHGEISARKMVLPFRPDLVERWNIVRGDLVSGRPMGQGCPVPHFLEVIRANPVTGLLTCHAIGPLAARGRPCHPLEAYQVIGFEGRAVHIINEPAIGHRMSFLPSFCMLQIAHTGVVNQVIRSGEEMNVRVEDIRIV
;
A
#
# COMPACT_ATOMS: atom_id res chain seq x y z
N MET A 1 7.75 21.89 21.14
CA MET A 1 8.00 20.66 21.89
C MET A 1 8.82 19.75 20.97
N ASN A 2 10.01 19.35 21.39
CA ASN A 2 10.78 18.38 20.60
C ASN A 2 10.14 17.02 20.82
N LEU A 3 9.73 16.36 19.76
CA LEU A 3 9.34 14.94 19.82
C LEU A 3 10.56 14.11 20.16
N PHE A 4 10.44 13.27 21.19
CA PHE A 4 11.48 12.30 21.56
C PHE A 4 11.35 10.98 20.79
N PHE A 5 10.25 10.81 20.06
CA PHE A 5 9.93 9.61 19.29
C PHE A 5 9.56 9.97 17.86
N THR A 6 10.11 9.23 16.92
CA THR A 6 9.75 9.29 15.49
C THR A 6 9.04 8.00 15.12
N PRO A 7 7.76 8.06 14.70
CA PRO A 7 7.05 6.86 14.24
C PRO A 7 7.75 6.21 13.05
N PRO A 8 7.67 4.86 12.92
CA PRO A 8 8.41 4.10 11.89
C PRO A 8 7.81 4.16 10.48
N ASP A 9 7.05 5.17 10.13
CA ASP A 9 6.41 5.41 8.82
C ASP A 9 5.59 4.24 8.24
N ARG A 10 5.11 3.34 9.12
CA ARG A 10 4.35 2.16 8.71
C ARG A 10 2.92 2.45 8.28
N ASN A 11 2.41 3.64 8.61
CA ASN A 11 1.04 4.05 8.30
C ASN A 11 -0.01 2.98 8.64
N CYS A 12 0.21 2.25 9.76
CA CYS A 12 -0.57 1.06 10.13
C CYS A 12 -1.96 1.39 10.68
N GLY A 13 -2.22 2.65 11.04
CA GLY A 13 -3.48 3.10 11.62
C GLY A 13 -3.76 2.66 13.05
N ALA A 14 -2.83 1.96 13.72
CA ALA A 14 -3.03 1.42 15.07
C ALA A 14 -3.23 2.52 16.14
N CYS A 15 -2.63 3.70 15.92
CA CYS A 15 -2.85 4.89 16.75
C CYS A 15 -4.16 5.63 16.44
N GLY A 16 -5.01 5.10 15.54
CA GLY A 16 -6.28 5.72 15.13
C GLY A 16 -6.13 6.81 14.07
N VAL A 17 -4.94 6.98 13.49
CA VAL A 17 -4.66 7.93 12.39
C VAL A 17 -4.09 7.16 11.22
N SER A 18 -4.48 7.51 10.00
CA SER A 18 -4.10 6.77 8.80
C SER A 18 -2.62 6.94 8.43
N ARG A 19 -1.99 8.02 8.86
CA ARG A 19 -0.62 8.40 8.47
C ARG A 19 0.24 8.71 9.69
N CYS A 20 1.50 8.31 9.64
CA CYS A 20 2.45 8.61 10.71
C CYS A 20 2.80 10.10 10.81
N ASP A 21 2.87 10.82 9.68
CA ASP A 21 3.09 12.26 9.68
C ASP A 21 1.91 13.04 10.30
N GLU A 22 0.67 12.64 10.05
CA GLU A 22 -0.52 13.18 10.68
C GLU A 22 -0.51 12.91 12.20
N PHE A 23 -0.11 11.72 12.61
CA PHE A 23 0.06 11.37 14.02
C PHE A 23 1.06 12.32 14.72
N VAL A 24 2.21 12.60 14.09
CA VAL A 24 3.22 13.53 14.59
C VAL A 24 2.65 14.94 14.79
N ILE A 25 1.81 15.41 13.86
CA ILE A 25 1.14 16.71 13.98
C ILE A 25 0.21 16.73 15.20
N LEU A 26 -0.61 15.69 15.36
CA LEU A 26 -1.56 15.58 16.48
C LEU A 26 -0.86 15.49 17.84
N VAL A 27 0.31 14.84 17.91
CA VAL A 27 1.14 14.82 19.12
C VAL A 27 1.70 16.22 19.42
N LYS A 28 2.19 16.94 18.41
CA LYS A 28 2.66 18.34 18.59
C LYS A 28 1.57 19.28 19.05
N GLU A 29 0.34 19.04 18.61
CA GLU A 29 -0.85 19.81 19.01
C GLU A 29 -1.40 19.40 20.38
N GLY A 30 -0.82 18.38 21.03
CA GLY A 30 -1.29 17.86 22.33
C GLY A 30 -2.62 17.10 22.26
N LYS A 31 -3.04 16.69 21.06
CA LYS A 31 -4.27 15.90 20.83
C LYS A 31 -4.03 14.40 20.94
N LYS A 32 -2.78 13.98 20.88
CA LYS A 32 -2.32 12.59 21.07
C LYS A 32 -1.03 12.56 21.86
N GLU A 33 -0.76 11.42 22.47
CA GLU A 33 0.50 11.16 23.15
C GLU A 33 1.42 10.28 22.28
N GLU A 34 2.74 10.39 22.45
CA GLU A 34 3.70 9.52 21.74
C GLU A 34 3.44 8.04 22.03
N THR A 35 2.95 7.75 23.25
CA THR A 35 2.57 6.41 23.73
C THR A 35 1.37 5.80 23.00
N ASP A 36 0.58 6.58 22.27
CA ASP A 36 -0.53 6.07 21.45
C ASP A 36 -0.01 5.27 20.25
N CYS A 37 1.24 5.45 19.87
CA CYS A 37 1.87 4.64 18.84
C CYS A 37 2.30 3.28 19.42
N ILE A 38 1.84 2.18 18.84
CA ILE A 38 2.19 0.82 19.30
C ILE A 38 3.70 0.54 19.24
N PHE A 39 4.45 1.34 18.47
CA PHE A 39 5.91 1.23 18.34
C PHE A 39 6.67 2.17 19.28
N TYR A 40 6.00 2.88 20.18
CA TYR A 40 6.63 3.86 21.08
C TYR A 40 7.74 3.24 21.96
N ASN A 41 7.52 2.01 22.43
CA ASN A 41 8.48 1.31 23.30
C ASN A 41 9.53 0.50 22.53
N GLU A 42 9.42 0.41 21.22
CA GLU A 42 10.42 -0.23 20.38
C GLU A 42 11.57 0.75 20.17
N ARG A 43 12.60 0.71 21.04
CA ARG A 43 13.82 1.53 20.89
C ARG A 43 14.62 1.20 19.63
N GLU A 44 14.32 0.08 19.00
CA GLU A 44 14.71 -0.27 17.65
C GLU A 44 13.44 -0.78 16.95
N PRO A 45 13.00 -0.13 15.85
CA PRO A 45 11.97 -0.74 15.03
C PRO A 45 12.50 -2.12 14.60
N PRO A 46 11.69 -3.19 14.64
CA PRO A 46 12.13 -4.49 14.11
C PRO A 46 12.47 -4.43 12.62
N PHE A 47 12.38 -3.24 12.03
CA PHE A 47 12.79 -2.87 10.69
C PHE A 47 13.36 -1.44 10.70
N ALA A 48 14.55 -1.26 11.28
CA ALA A 48 15.38 -0.10 10.94
C ALA A 48 15.71 -0.21 9.43
N PRO A 49 15.41 0.81 8.62
CA PRO A 49 15.65 0.72 7.17
C PRO A 49 17.13 0.50 6.81
N ASP A 50 18.04 0.72 7.74
CA ASP A 50 19.50 0.68 7.49
C ASP A 50 20.21 -0.55 8.07
N THR A 51 19.52 -1.47 8.75
CA THR A 51 20.13 -2.67 9.37
C THR A 51 19.48 -3.99 8.99
N ILE A 52 18.48 -3.98 8.13
CA ILE A 52 18.07 -5.20 7.49
C ILE A 52 19.14 -5.46 6.42
N GLU A 53 19.99 -6.46 6.64
CA GLU A 53 20.39 -7.30 5.52
C GLU A 53 19.05 -7.65 4.85
N HIS A 54 18.67 -6.88 3.82
CA HIS A 54 17.50 -7.20 3.03
C HIS A 54 17.78 -8.56 2.44
N SER A 55 17.34 -9.59 3.13
CA SER A 55 17.12 -10.85 2.48
C SER A 55 16.06 -10.51 1.45
N PHE A 56 16.46 -10.27 0.21
CA PHE A 56 15.60 -9.95 -0.92
C PHE A 56 14.61 -11.07 -1.17
N ALA A 57 13.97 -11.49 -0.09
CA ALA A 57 13.02 -12.57 -0.01
C ALA A 57 11.84 -12.12 0.86
N ASP A 58 10.65 -12.58 0.49
CA ASP A 58 9.43 -12.36 1.25
C ASP A 58 9.43 -13.22 2.55
N ILE A 59 8.41 -13.09 3.37
CA ILE A 59 8.26 -13.84 4.63
C ILE A 59 8.31 -15.37 4.43
N ARG A 60 8.09 -15.86 3.21
CA ARG A 60 8.16 -17.30 2.84
C ARG A 60 9.53 -17.69 2.30
N GLY A 61 10.49 -16.75 2.26
CA GLY A 61 11.82 -16.95 1.66
C GLY A 61 11.83 -16.88 0.13
N LYS A 62 10.77 -16.38 -0.51
CA LYS A 62 10.70 -16.21 -1.96
C LYS A 62 11.38 -14.91 -2.38
N ALA A 63 12.38 -15.00 -3.25
CA ALA A 63 13.10 -13.83 -3.77
C ALA A 63 12.17 -12.90 -4.58
N TYR A 64 12.45 -11.60 -4.53
CA TYR A 64 11.83 -10.58 -5.36
C TYR A 64 12.88 -9.68 -6.00
N ASP A 65 12.53 -9.04 -7.11
CA ASP A 65 13.44 -8.22 -7.91
C ASP A 65 13.54 -6.78 -7.38
N PHE A 66 12.43 -6.23 -6.86
CA PHE A 66 12.36 -4.87 -6.31
C PHE A 66 11.14 -4.69 -5.39
N ILE A 67 11.12 -3.58 -4.66
CA ILE A 67 9.97 -3.14 -3.88
C ILE A 67 9.26 -2.01 -4.64
N ILE A 68 7.92 -2.05 -4.70
CA ILE A 68 7.12 -0.91 -5.13
C ILE A 68 6.75 -0.09 -3.89
N ALA A 69 7.47 1.00 -3.66
CA ALA A 69 7.23 1.95 -2.60
C ALA A 69 6.15 2.98 -2.98
N PRO A 70 5.50 3.65 -2.02
CA PRO A 70 4.57 4.73 -2.32
C PRO A 70 5.27 5.89 -3.05
N PHE A 71 4.53 6.67 -3.82
CA PHE A 71 4.99 7.98 -4.25
C PHE A 71 5.19 8.90 -3.05
N HIS A 72 5.98 9.96 -3.21
CA HIS A 72 6.21 10.91 -2.12
C HIS A 72 4.89 11.48 -1.58
N GLY A 73 4.74 11.46 -0.27
CA GLY A 73 3.52 11.91 0.41
C GLY A 73 2.33 10.96 0.35
N GLU A 74 2.47 9.77 -0.23
CA GLU A 74 1.43 8.74 -0.25
C GLU A 74 1.65 7.68 0.84
N ILE A 75 0.57 7.05 1.28
CA ILE A 75 0.58 6.10 2.41
C ILE A 75 0.93 4.67 2.03
N SER A 76 0.70 4.31 0.76
CA SER A 76 1.02 2.98 0.22
C SER A 76 1.29 3.08 -1.28
N ALA A 77 1.89 2.07 -1.87
CA ALA A 77 1.86 1.90 -3.32
C ALA A 77 0.41 1.96 -3.82
N ARG A 78 0.19 2.64 -4.93
CA ARG A 78 -1.15 2.71 -5.53
C ARG A 78 -1.56 1.34 -6.03
N LYS A 79 -2.77 0.93 -5.69
CA LYS A 79 -3.37 -0.33 -6.09
C LYS A 79 -4.55 -0.05 -7.01
N MET A 80 -4.49 -0.54 -8.24
CA MET A 80 -5.60 -0.46 -9.19
C MET A 80 -6.46 -1.70 -9.06
N VAL A 81 -7.75 -1.51 -8.83
CA VAL A 81 -8.70 -2.61 -8.62
C VAL A 81 -9.93 -2.43 -9.49
N LEU A 82 -10.44 -3.53 -10.00
CA LEU A 82 -11.70 -3.59 -10.73
C LEU A 82 -12.69 -4.47 -9.95
N PRO A 83 -13.76 -3.90 -9.38
CA PRO A 83 -14.83 -4.68 -8.76
C PRO A 83 -15.41 -5.69 -9.74
N PHE A 84 -15.85 -6.87 -9.28
CA PHE A 84 -16.61 -7.81 -10.11
C PHE A 84 -17.99 -7.27 -10.52
N ARG A 85 -18.44 -6.25 -9.82
CA ARG A 85 -19.58 -5.42 -10.14
C ARG A 85 -19.11 -3.99 -10.39
N PRO A 86 -18.51 -3.70 -11.57
CA PRO A 86 -17.97 -2.38 -11.87
C PRO A 86 -19.03 -1.27 -11.90
N ASP A 87 -20.30 -1.64 -12.17
CA ASP A 87 -21.47 -0.75 -12.09
C ASP A 87 -21.69 -0.13 -10.70
N LEU A 88 -21.17 -0.76 -9.63
CA LEU A 88 -21.30 -0.24 -8.28
C LEU A 88 -20.54 1.07 -8.08
N VAL A 89 -19.47 1.32 -8.86
CA VAL A 89 -18.70 2.56 -8.77
C VAL A 89 -19.57 3.76 -9.15
N GLU A 90 -20.35 3.65 -10.22
CA GLU A 90 -21.32 4.68 -10.62
C GLU A 90 -22.53 4.71 -9.68
N ARG A 91 -23.14 3.56 -9.43
CA ARG A 91 -24.39 3.46 -8.64
C ARG A 91 -24.25 3.96 -7.21
N TRP A 92 -23.12 3.75 -6.58
CA TRP A 92 -22.83 4.22 -5.22
C TRP A 92 -22.13 5.57 -5.21
N ASN A 93 -21.92 6.17 -6.39
CA ASN A 93 -21.22 7.43 -6.57
C ASN A 93 -19.88 7.44 -5.81
N ILE A 94 -19.10 6.38 -5.97
CA ILE A 94 -17.81 6.24 -5.28
C ILE A 94 -16.85 7.31 -5.80
N VAL A 95 -16.34 8.12 -4.89
CA VAL A 95 -15.46 9.24 -5.18
C VAL A 95 -14.14 9.17 -4.38
N ARG A 96 -13.22 10.09 -4.67
CA ARG A 96 -11.97 10.22 -3.91
C ARG A 96 -12.26 10.44 -2.42
N GLY A 97 -11.55 9.71 -1.57
CA GLY A 97 -11.67 9.74 -0.11
C GLY A 97 -12.61 8.69 0.47
N ASP A 98 -13.45 8.06 -0.36
CA ASP A 98 -14.30 6.97 0.07
C ASP A 98 -13.47 5.75 0.43
N LEU A 99 -13.98 4.95 1.36
CA LEU A 99 -13.45 3.64 1.65
C LEU A 99 -14.25 2.56 0.92
N VAL A 100 -13.50 1.62 0.36
CA VAL A 100 -14.07 0.38 -0.17
C VAL A 100 -13.38 -0.80 0.49
N SER A 101 -14.10 -1.89 0.67
CA SER A 101 -13.55 -3.13 1.21
C SER A 101 -13.87 -4.32 0.31
N GLY A 102 -12.99 -5.29 0.29
CA GLY A 102 -13.20 -6.49 -0.49
C GLY A 102 -11.98 -7.38 -0.53
N ARG A 103 -12.16 -8.55 -1.12
CA ARG A 103 -11.09 -9.55 -1.27
C ARG A 103 -10.61 -9.60 -2.73
N PRO A 104 -9.28 -9.59 -2.96
CA PRO A 104 -8.75 -9.84 -4.30
C PRO A 104 -9.02 -11.29 -4.70
N MET A 105 -9.71 -11.48 -5.82
CA MET A 105 -10.03 -12.79 -6.36
C MET A 105 -9.15 -13.07 -7.58
N GLY A 106 -8.75 -14.33 -7.74
CA GLY A 106 -7.92 -14.76 -8.89
C GLY A 106 -6.42 -14.52 -8.76
N GLN A 107 -5.97 -13.71 -7.78
CA GLN A 107 -4.53 -13.45 -7.56
C GLN A 107 -3.91 -14.29 -6.45
N GLY A 108 -4.70 -15.06 -5.71
CA GLY A 108 -4.21 -15.93 -4.64
C GLY A 108 -4.12 -15.28 -3.25
N CYS A 109 -4.54 -14.03 -3.08
CA CYS A 109 -4.56 -13.39 -1.76
C CYS A 109 -5.83 -13.76 -0.97
N PRO A 110 -5.71 -14.35 0.23
CA PRO A 110 -6.86 -14.75 1.04
C PRO A 110 -7.44 -13.61 1.89
N VAL A 111 -6.74 -12.47 2.00
CA VAL A 111 -7.05 -11.42 2.97
C VAL A 111 -7.94 -10.35 2.34
N PRO A 112 -9.07 -9.98 3.00
CA PRO A 112 -9.81 -8.78 2.65
C PRO A 112 -8.97 -7.52 2.90
N HIS A 113 -9.07 -6.53 2.02
CA HIS A 113 -8.40 -5.26 2.17
C HIS A 113 -9.40 -4.14 2.38
N PHE A 114 -8.97 -3.13 3.15
CA PHE A 114 -9.57 -1.81 3.17
C PHE A 114 -8.75 -0.90 2.26
N LEU A 115 -9.43 -0.23 1.35
CA LEU A 115 -8.82 0.59 0.32
C LEU A 115 -9.43 1.99 0.38
N GLU A 116 -8.59 3.02 0.44
CA GLU A 116 -9.01 4.41 0.31
C GLU A 116 -8.89 4.84 -1.15
N VAL A 117 -9.98 5.30 -1.72
CA VAL A 117 -10.06 5.66 -3.14
C VAL A 117 -9.34 6.98 -3.39
N ILE A 118 -8.37 7.01 -4.29
CA ILE A 118 -7.70 8.22 -4.77
C ILE A 118 -8.20 8.66 -6.14
N ARG A 119 -8.72 7.72 -6.93
CA ARG A 119 -9.38 8.00 -8.20
C ARG A 119 -10.40 6.91 -8.50
N ALA A 120 -11.60 7.32 -8.89
CA ALA A 120 -12.65 6.44 -9.40
C ALA A 120 -12.98 6.80 -10.85
N ASN A 121 -13.19 5.80 -11.68
CA ASN A 121 -13.69 5.97 -13.04
C ASN A 121 -15.09 5.32 -13.13
N PRO A 122 -16.19 6.10 -13.13
CA PRO A 122 -17.53 5.55 -13.15
C PRO A 122 -17.87 4.81 -14.44
N VAL A 123 -17.22 5.15 -15.56
CA VAL A 123 -17.49 4.52 -16.86
C VAL A 123 -16.92 3.10 -16.93
N THR A 124 -15.69 2.93 -16.43
CA THR A 124 -15.00 1.62 -16.46
C THR A 124 -15.16 0.82 -15.17
N GLY A 125 -15.56 1.48 -14.08
CA GLY A 125 -15.58 0.90 -12.74
C GLY A 125 -14.17 0.76 -12.12
N LEU A 126 -13.11 1.23 -12.79
CA LEU A 126 -11.75 1.12 -12.28
C LEU A 126 -11.53 2.09 -11.11
N LEU A 127 -11.00 1.56 -10.01
CA LEU A 127 -10.59 2.32 -8.85
C LEU A 127 -9.07 2.30 -8.71
N THR A 128 -8.48 3.45 -8.41
CA THR A 128 -7.09 3.55 -7.94
C THR A 128 -7.13 3.90 -6.47
N CYS A 129 -6.45 3.13 -5.64
CA CYS A 129 -6.62 3.20 -4.19
C CYS A 129 -5.27 3.08 -3.46
N HIS A 130 -5.26 3.57 -2.23
CA HIS A 130 -4.28 3.18 -1.23
C HIS A 130 -4.81 2.03 -0.39
N ALA A 131 -3.98 1.03 -0.12
CA ALA A 131 -4.28 0.06 0.92
C ALA A 131 -4.07 0.72 2.29
N ILE A 132 -5.05 0.54 3.19
CA ILE A 132 -4.97 1.03 4.57
C ILE A 132 -5.18 -0.12 5.55
N GLY A 133 -4.69 0.06 6.78
CA GLY A 133 -4.90 -0.93 7.83
C GLY A 133 -6.36 -0.98 8.30
N PRO A 134 -6.84 -2.13 8.79
CA PRO A 134 -8.21 -2.26 9.28
C PRO A 134 -8.53 -1.33 10.45
N LEU A 135 -7.52 -0.97 11.25
CA LEU A 135 -7.70 -0.01 12.35
C LEU A 135 -7.93 1.42 11.83
N ALA A 136 -7.28 1.81 10.73
CA ALA A 136 -7.50 3.09 10.08
C ALA A 136 -8.89 3.21 9.41
N ALA A 137 -9.50 2.08 9.07
CA ALA A 137 -10.85 2.02 8.51
C ALA A 137 -11.95 1.97 9.59
N ARG A 138 -11.60 1.69 10.86
CA ARG A 138 -12.58 1.51 11.93
C ARG A 138 -13.44 2.75 12.14
N GLY A 139 -14.77 2.54 12.13
CA GLY A 139 -15.75 3.63 12.34
C GLY A 139 -15.97 4.56 11.16
N ARG A 140 -15.27 4.35 10.04
CA ARG A 140 -15.49 5.09 8.80
C ARG A 140 -16.52 4.36 7.92
N PRO A 141 -17.44 5.09 7.25
CA PRO A 141 -18.30 4.48 6.23
C PRO A 141 -17.45 3.77 5.17
N CYS A 142 -17.87 2.57 4.76
CA CYS A 142 -17.13 1.77 3.81
C CYS A 142 -18.09 1.06 2.85
N HIS A 143 -17.83 1.11 1.55
CA HIS A 143 -18.60 0.41 0.52
C HIS A 143 -18.05 -1.03 0.37
N PRO A 144 -18.86 -2.06 0.64
CA PRO A 144 -18.44 -3.45 0.53
C PRO A 144 -18.49 -3.91 -0.94
N LEU A 145 -17.36 -3.92 -1.62
CA LEU A 145 -17.23 -4.46 -2.98
C LEU A 145 -17.31 -5.98 -3.00
N GLU A 146 -17.16 -6.63 -1.83
CA GLU A 146 -17.03 -8.08 -1.61
C GLU A 146 -15.80 -8.67 -2.30
N ALA A 147 -15.71 -8.57 -3.63
CA ALA A 147 -14.60 -9.08 -4.42
C ALA A 147 -14.21 -8.14 -5.56
N TYR A 148 -12.93 -8.15 -5.90
CA TYR A 148 -12.36 -7.35 -6.99
C TYR A 148 -11.14 -8.08 -7.60
N GLN A 149 -10.83 -7.70 -8.83
CA GLN A 149 -9.57 -8.07 -9.49
C GLN A 149 -8.53 -6.98 -9.26
N VAL A 150 -7.31 -7.35 -8.88
CA VAL A 150 -6.16 -6.42 -8.88
C VAL A 150 -5.64 -6.30 -10.30
N ILE A 151 -5.78 -5.12 -10.87
CA ILE A 151 -5.29 -4.82 -12.23
C ILE A 151 -3.79 -4.58 -12.18
N GLY A 152 -3.31 -3.80 -11.20
CA GLY A 152 -1.90 -3.50 -11.09
C GLY A 152 -1.54 -2.69 -9.87
N PHE A 153 -0.24 -2.37 -9.80
CA PHE A 153 0.35 -1.49 -8.81
C PHE A 153 1.17 -0.40 -9.48
N GLU A 154 1.19 0.79 -8.87
CA GLU A 154 2.06 1.91 -9.24
C GLU A 154 2.81 2.42 -8.01
N GLY A 155 4.04 2.86 -8.23
CA GLY A 155 4.86 3.48 -7.20
C GLY A 155 6.30 3.64 -7.62
N ARG A 156 7.16 3.93 -6.66
CA ARG A 156 8.61 4.03 -6.88
C ARG A 156 9.24 2.64 -6.74
N ALA A 157 10.08 2.25 -7.68
CA ALA A 157 10.92 1.07 -7.52
C ALA A 157 12.08 1.42 -6.58
N VAL A 158 12.19 0.68 -5.48
CA VAL A 158 13.27 0.82 -4.50
C VAL A 158 13.82 -0.56 -4.14
N HIS A 159 14.98 -0.62 -3.50
CA HIS A 159 15.65 -1.89 -3.16
C HIS A 159 15.69 -2.82 -4.38
N ILE A 160 16.31 -2.33 -5.45
CA ILE A 160 16.32 -2.98 -6.76
C ILE A 160 17.50 -3.97 -6.81
N ILE A 161 17.17 -5.26 -7.00
CA ILE A 161 18.15 -6.31 -7.32
C ILE A 161 18.24 -6.43 -8.85
N ASN A 162 17.07 -6.66 -9.46
CA ASN A 162 16.94 -6.70 -10.90
C ASN A 162 16.10 -5.51 -11.33
N GLU A 163 16.68 -4.71 -12.24
CA GLU A 163 16.05 -3.48 -12.67
C GLU A 163 14.74 -3.76 -13.43
N PRO A 164 13.65 -3.03 -13.10
CA PRO A 164 12.38 -3.16 -13.80
C PRO A 164 12.52 -2.99 -15.31
N ALA A 165 12.12 -4.01 -16.07
CA ALA A 165 12.22 -4.04 -17.54
C ALA A 165 10.83 -4.16 -18.16
N ILE A 166 10.48 -3.20 -19.05
CA ILE A 166 9.17 -3.18 -19.72
C ILE A 166 8.94 -4.47 -20.52
N GLY A 167 7.75 -5.03 -20.40
CA GLY A 167 7.35 -6.28 -21.05
C GLY A 167 7.78 -7.55 -20.30
N HIS A 168 8.59 -7.45 -19.26
CA HIS A 168 9.04 -8.59 -18.48
C HIS A 168 8.10 -8.85 -17.30
N ARG A 169 7.85 -10.14 -17.01
CA ARG A 169 7.22 -10.58 -15.76
C ARG A 169 8.29 -10.63 -14.69
N MET A 170 8.11 -9.82 -13.66
CA MET A 170 9.06 -9.68 -12.56
C MET A 170 8.38 -9.90 -11.22
N SER A 171 9.18 -10.24 -10.22
CA SER A 171 8.72 -10.42 -8.85
C SER A 171 8.94 -9.13 -8.05
N PHE A 172 7.97 -8.72 -7.27
CA PHE A 172 8.07 -7.50 -6.47
C PHE A 172 7.31 -7.61 -5.15
N LEU A 173 7.73 -6.82 -4.18
CA LEU A 173 7.01 -6.66 -2.92
C LEU A 173 6.27 -5.30 -2.94
N PRO A 174 4.93 -5.29 -2.92
CA PRO A 174 4.21 -4.03 -2.80
C PRO A 174 4.32 -3.48 -1.38
N SER A 175 4.68 -2.22 -1.25
CA SER A 175 4.64 -1.51 0.02
C SER A 175 3.23 -1.55 0.61
N PHE A 176 3.14 -1.80 1.92
CA PHE A 176 1.90 -2.02 2.64
C PHE A 176 1.16 -3.32 2.24
N CYS A 177 1.89 -4.40 1.96
CA CYS A 177 1.32 -5.73 1.91
C CYS A 177 1.23 -6.31 3.33
N MET A 178 0.01 -6.50 3.86
CA MET A 178 -0.18 -7.02 5.22
C MET A 178 0.42 -8.42 5.43
N LEU A 179 0.52 -9.22 4.38
CA LEU A 179 1.12 -10.55 4.42
C LEU A 179 2.62 -10.53 4.12
N GLN A 180 3.17 -9.40 3.67
CA GLN A 180 4.58 -9.28 3.26
C GLN A 180 5.04 -10.38 2.29
N ILE A 181 4.19 -10.74 1.33
CA ILE A 181 4.46 -11.76 0.33
C ILE A 181 4.72 -11.14 -1.03
N ALA A 182 5.70 -11.68 -1.74
CA ALA A 182 6.04 -11.24 -3.08
C ALA A 182 4.90 -11.53 -4.07
N HIS A 183 4.73 -10.60 -4.99
CA HIS A 183 3.82 -10.69 -6.12
C HIS A 183 4.63 -10.82 -7.40
N THR A 184 4.02 -11.34 -8.46
CA THR A 184 4.58 -11.25 -9.80
C THR A 184 3.63 -10.48 -10.70
N GLY A 185 4.18 -9.77 -11.68
CA GLY A 185 3.40 -9.04 -12.67
C GLY A 185 4.25 -8.61 -13.85
N VAL A 186 3.62 -8.12 -14.89
CA VAL A 186 4.31 -7.60 -16.08
C VAL A 186 4.54 -6.11 -15.90
N VAL A 187 5.80 -5.70 -15.98
CA VAL A 187 6.17 -4.27 -15.97
C VAL A 187 5.70 -3.64 -17.28
N ASN A 188 4.75 -2.72 -17.22
CA ASN A 188 4.24 -2.05 -18.42
C ASN A 188 4.68 -0.59 -18.53
N GLN A 189 5.21 -0.02 -17.45
CA GLN A 189 5.74 1.34 -17.47
C GLN A 189 6.95 1.47 -16.56
N VAL A 190 7.97 2.17 -17.04
CA VAL A 190 9.13 2.61 -16.25
C VAL A 190 9.40 4.07 -16.63
N ILE A 191 9.35 4.96 -15.64
CA ILE A 191 9.65 6.39 -15.82
C ILE A 191 10.82 6.72 -14.89
N ARG A 192 11.93 7.20 -15.45
CA ARG A 192 13.10 7.65 -14.70
C ARG A 192 13.08 9.17 -14.54
N SER A 193 13.34 9.64 -13.34
CA SER A 193 13.50 11.05 -13.02
C SER A 193 14.72 11.21 -12.10
N GLY A 194 15.87 11.52 -12.68
CA GLY A 194 17.13 11.48 -11.95
C GLY A 194 17.45 10.07 -11.46
N GLU A 195 17.67 9.91 -10.18
CA GLU A 195 17.91 8.61 -9.51
C GLU A 195 16.62 7.84 -9.19
N GLU A 196 15.47 8.50 -9.30
CA GLU A 196 14.19 7.86 -8.99
C GLU A 196 13.64 7.09 -10.20
N MET A 197 13.06 5.95 -9.92
CA MET A 197 12.41 5.11 -10.90
C MET A 197 10.96 4.85 -10.47
N ASN A 198 10.02 5.32 -11.26
CA ASN A 198 8.60 5.06 -11.10
C ASN A 198 8.18 3.92 -12.01
N VAL A 199 7.43 2.98 -11.46
CA VAL A 199 7.01 1.78 -12.17
C VAL A 199 5.51 1.57 -12.08
N ARG A 200 4.97 0.93 -13.12
CA ARG A 200 3.64 0.34 -13.13
C ARG A 200 3.77 -1.12 -13.55
N VAL A 201 3.12 -1.98 -12.78
CA VAL A 201 3.13 -3.43 -12.98
C VAL A 201 1.68 -3.92 -13.03
N GLU A 202 1.35 -4.70 -14.04
CA GLU A 202 0.00 -5.27 -14.26
C GLU A 202 0.05 -6.79 -14.39
N ASP A 203 -1.11 -7.42 -14.64
CA ASP A 203 -1.26 -8.90 -14.67
C ASP A 203 -0.68 -9.55 -13.39
N ILE A 204 -1.20 -9.13 -12.26
CA ILE A 204 -0.71 -9.48 -10.93
C ILE A 204 -1.06 -10.91 -10.57
N ARG A 205 -0.09 -11.64 -10.03
CA ARG A 205 -0.27 -12.97 -9.44
C ARG A 205 0.49 -13.06 -8.12
N ILE A 206 -0.09 -13.77 -7.18
CA ILE A 206 0.54 -14.13 -5.90
C ILE A 206 0.84 -15.62 -5.98
N VAL A 207 2.11 -15.97 -5.99
CA VAL A 207 2.59 -17.34 -6.26
C VAL A 207 3.19 -17.91 -4.99
#